data_2544676431b8a2356cefdbb12a4f5b5b
#
_entry.id   2544676431b8a2356cefdbb12a4f5b5b
#
_cell.length_a   1.000
_cell.length_b   1.000
_cell.length_c   1.000
_cell.angle_alpha   90.00
_cell.angle_beta   90.00
_cell.angle_gamma   90.00
#
_symmetry.space_group_name_H-M   'P 1'
#
loop_
_entity.id
_entity.type
_entity.pdbx_description
1 polymer ?
#
loop_
_entity_poly.entity_id
_entity_poly.type
_entity_poly.pdbx_seq_one_letter_code
_entity_poly.pdbx_strand_id
1 'polypeptide(L)'
;MEKGIRQFLLEHAALEPISFHMPGHKGSRIYRENGYGDFLDAIMDCDITEIPEADNLFQTESVIAQTMEKYRQLYDVKKSYLLVNGSSGGLISAVLATISRGGKLVMARNCHKSIFNALPLGDITPVYAYPQTIEEYGVLGGISAEEIAKCLDENPESEAVLV
;
A
#
# COMPACT_ATOMS: atom_id res chain seq x y z
N MET A 1 -4.87 -9.12 37.69
CA MET A 1 -3.71 -9.35 36.79
C MET A 1 -3.98 -8.60 35.48
N GLU A 2 -3.02 -7.84 35.03
CA GLU A 2 -3.12 -7.19 33.72
C GLU A 2 -3.19 -8.25 32.62
N LYS A 3 -4.09 -8.04 31.62
CA LYS A 3 -4.20 -8.95 30.47
C LYS A 3 -2.99 -8.82 29.57
N GLY A 4 -2.31 -9.94 29.30
CA GLY A 4 -1.27 -9.98 28.28
C GLY A 4 -1.84 -9.87 26.84
N ILE A 5 -1.01 -9.43 25.89
CA ILE A 5 -1.40 -9.23 24.48
C ILE A 5 -2.07 -10.49 23.88
N ARG A 6 -1.48 -11.67 24.10
CA ARG A 6 -2.03 -12.94 23.61
C ARG A 6 -3.45 -13.18 24.09
N GLN A 7 -3.71 -13.00 25.39
CA GLN A 7 -5.03 -13.20 25.99
C GLN A 7 -6.04 -12.22 25.40
N PHE A 8 -5.67 -10.94 25.31
CA PHE A 8 -6.50 -9.90 24.72
C PHE A 8 -6.92 -10.25 23.29
N LEU A 9 -5.95 -10.64 22.43
CA LEU A 9 -6.22 -10.95 21.02
C LEU A 9 -7.13 -12.16 20.85
N LEU A 10 -6.94 -13.22 21.65
CA LEU A 10 -7.80 -14.41 21.60
C LEU A 10 -9.24 -14.11 22.06
N GLU A 11 -9.40 -13.36 23.14
CA GLU A 11 -10.71 -12.95 23.63
C GLU A 11 -11.42 -12.03 22.61
N HIS A 12 -10.69 -11.07 22.01
CA HIS A 12 -11.22 -10.20 20.97
C HIS A 12 -11.69 -10.98 19.75
N ALA A 13 -10.87 -11.93 19.27
CA ALA A 13 -11.21 -12.78 18.13
C ALA A 13 -12.46 -13.66 18.42
N ALA A 14 -12.59 -14.17 19.65
CA ALA A 14 -13.73 -14.98 20.07
C ALA A 14 -15.06 -14.21 20.12
N LEU A 15 -15.04 -12.88 20.21
CA LEU A 15 -16.24 -12.04 20.15
C LEU A 15 -16.80 -11.88 18.74
N GLU A 16 -16.06 -12.29 17.71
CA GLU A 16 -16.41 -12.13 16.28
C GLU A 16 -16.91 -10.71 15.95
N PRO A 17 -16.18 -9.66 16.31
CA PRO A 17 -16.66 -8.29 16.14
C PRO A 17 -16.79 -7.91 14.66
N ILE A 18 -17.80 -7.10 14.35
CA ILE A 18 -17.89 -6.48 13.02
C ILE A 18 -16.75 -5.45 12.90
N SER A 19 -15.77 -5.76 12.06
CA SER A 19 -14.57 -4.96 11.92
C SER A 19 -14.71 -3.86 10.87
N PHE A 20 -14.64 -2.59 11.32
CA PHE A 20 -14.55 -1.40 10.46
C PHE A 20 -13.13 -0.81 10.38
N HIS A 21 -12.15 -1.48 10.98
CA HIS A 21 -10.74 -1.07 10.95
C HIS A 21 -9.90 -1.98 10.04
N MET A 22 -8.69 -1.56 9.74
CA MET A 22 -7.70 -2.42 9.07
C MET A 22 -7.23 -3.54 10.02
N PRO A 23 -6.81 -4.70 9.49
CA PRO A 23 -6.60 -5.03 8.08
C PRO A 23 -7.90 -5.36 7.32
N GLY A 24 -7.86 -5.16 6.01
CA GLY A 24 -9.00 -5.36 5.10
C GLY A 24 -9.48 -6.80 4.95
N HIS A 25 -8.63 -7.80 5.21
CA HIS A 25 -8.97 -9.22 5.10
C HIS A 25 -10.01 -9.71 6.14
N LYS A 26 -10.23 -8.97 7.23
CA LYS A 26 -11.27 -9.24 8.24
C LYS A 26 -11.25 -10.65 8.87
N GLY A 27 -10.03 -11.20 9.05
CA GLY A 27 -9.82 -12.53 9.65
C GLY A 27 -9.63 -13.64 8.64
N SER A 28 -9.67 -14.89 9.09
CA SER A 28 -9.32 -16.07 8.29
C SER A 28 -10.47 -16.66 7.49
N ARG A 29 -11.71 -16.25 7.75
CA ARG A 29 -12.90 -16.92 7.20
C ARG A 29 -12.89 -17.00 5.66
N ILE A 30 -12.70 -15.87 4.99
CA ILE A 30 -12.70 -15.81 3.51
C ILE A 30 -11.62 -16.73 2.91
N TYR A 31 -10.47 -16.82 3.54
CA TYR A 31 -9.39 -17.69 3.07
C TYR A 31 -9.75 -19.16 3.23
N ARG A 32 -10.34 -19.57 4.37
CA ARG A 32 -10.77 -20.95 4.62
C ARG A 32 -11.89 -21.39 3.69
N GLU A 33 -12.89 -20.52 3.46
CA GLU A 33 -13.99 -20.74 2.53
C GLU A 33 -13.50 -20.88 1.07
N ASN A 34 -12.35 -20.33 0.73
CA ASN A 34 -11.74 -20.43 -0.61
C ASN A 34 -10.59 -21.45 -0.70
N GLY A 35 -10.47 -22.38 0.26
CA GLY A 35 -9.55 -23.51 0.19
C GLY A 35 -8.13 -23.26 0.69
N TYR A 36 -7.87 -22.17 1.40
CA TYR A 36 -6.55 -21.84 1.94
C TYR A 36 -6.38 -22.21 3.43
N GLY A 37 -7.26 -23.05 3.97
CA GLY A 37 -7.24 -23.45 5.39
C GLY A 37 -5.95 -24.14 5.78
N ASP A 38 -5.51 -25.12 5.00
CA ASP A 38 -4.30 -25.90 5.26
C ASP A 38 -3.05 -25.01 5.34
N PHE A 39 -2.93 -24.03 4.43
CA PHE A 39 -1.82 -23.08 4.46
C PHE A 39 -1.85 -22.22 5.73
N LEU A 40 -3.03 -21.73 6.13
CA LEU A 40 -3.17 -20.92 7.35
C LEU A 40 -2.80 -21.72 8.61
N ASP A 41 -3.12 -23.02 8.65
CA ASP A 41 -2.82 -23.88 9.78
C ASP A 41 -1.34 -24.25 9.84
N ALA A 42 -0.65 -24.28 8.69
CA ALA A 42 0.78 -24.59 8.56
C ALA A 42 1.68 -23.35 8.44
N ILE A 43 1.17 -22.13 8.67
CA ILE A 43 1.90 -20.90 8.37
C ILE A 43 3.26 -20.80 9.08
N MET A 44 3.37 -21.33 10.29
CA MET A 44 4.62 -21.33 11.04
C MET A 44 5.65 -22.35 10.46
N ASP A 45 5.17 -23.45 9.91
CA ASP A 45 6.00 -24.47 9.27
C ASP A 45 6.42 -24.05 7.85
N CYS A 46 5.70 -23.09 7.27
CA CYS A 46 6.00 -22.48 5.97
C CYS A 46 6.94 -21.26 6.09
N ASP A 47 7.35 -20.88 7.28
CA ASP A 47 8.28 -19.76 7.50
C ASP A 47 9.71 -20.20 7.25
N ILE A 48 10.21 -19.91 6.06
CA ILE A 48 11.53 -20.30 5.56
C ILE A 48 12.31 -19.10 5.05
N THR A 49 13.62 -19.25 4.90
CA THR A 49 14.51 -18.24 4.30
C THR A 49 14.89 -18.61 2.86
N GLU A 50 15.97 -18.05 2.33
CA GLU A 50 16.51 -18.34 1.00
C GLU A 50 17.26 -19.69 0.98
N ILE A 51 16.55 -20.77 1.26
CA ILE A 51 17.07 -22.13 1.09
C ILE A 51 17.05 -22.53 -0.40
N PRO A 52 17.78 -23.58 -0.81
CA PRO A 52 17.72 -24.05 -2.20
C PRO A 52 16.28 -24.23 -2.69
N GLU A 53 15.97 -23.72 -3.87
CA GLU A 53 14.65 -23.73 -4.52
C GLU A 53 13.61 -22.74 -3.97
N ALA A 54 13.87 -22.06 -2.83
CA ALA A 54 12.93 -21.08 -2.26
C ALA A 54 12.95 -19.70 -2.94
N ASP A 55 13.94 -19.43 -3.78
CA ASP A 55 14.16 -18.16 -4.44
C ASP A 55 14.66 -17.05 -3.49
N ASN A 56 15.03 -15.90 -4.06
CA ASN A 56 15.45 -14.69 -3.33
C ASN A 56 14.74 -13.46 -3.89
N LEU A 57 14.16 -12.64 -3.02
CA LEU A 57 13.36 -11.49 -3.42
C LEU A 57 14.17 -10.43 -4.20
N PHE A 58 15.48 -10.31 -3.95
CA PHE A 58 16.35 -9.37 -4.65
C PHE A 58 16.88 -9.88 -5.99
N GLN A 59 16.89 -11.22 -6.16
CA GLN A 59 17.37 -11.89 -7.37
C GLN A 59 16.41 -13.03 -7.71
N THR A 60 15.20 -12.68 -8.10
CA THR A 60 14.12 -13.66 -8.35
C THR A 60 14.38 -14.47 -9.62
N GLU A 61 14.42 -15.79 -9.50
CA GLU A 61 14.70 -16.71 -10.61
C GLU A 61 13.69 -17.88 -10.71
N SER A 62 12.93 -18.16 -9.64
CA SER A 62 12.03 -19.31 -9.55
C SER A 62 10.62 -18.97 -9.06
N VAL A 63 10.22 -19.41 -7.86
CA VAL A 63 8.82 -19.32 -7.38
C VAL A 63 8.34 -17.87 -7.15
N ILE A 64 9.23 -16.99 -6.70
CA ILE A 64 8.91 -15.57 -6.55
C ILE A 64 8.77 -14.93 -7.93
N ALA A 65 9.72 -15.20 -8.85
CA ALA A 65 9.65 -14.69 -10.23
C ALA A 65 8.36 -15.13 -10.93
N GLN A 66 7.98 -16.41 -10.81
CA GLN A 66 6.73 -16.94 -11.37
C GLN A 66 5.49 -16.26 -10.78
N THR A 67 5.50 -15.99 -9.49
CA THR A 67 4.42 -15.28 -8.81
C THR A 67 4.30 -13.85 -9.33
N MET A 68 5.41 -13.12 -9.43
CA MET A 68 5.43 -11.76 -9.99
C MET A 68 4.95 -11.73 -11.45
N GLU A 69 5.31 -12.75 -12.24
CA GLU A 69 4.85 -12.88 -13.63
C GLU A 69 3.32 -13.11 -13.72
N LYS A 70 2.74 -13.93 -12.82
CA LYS A 70 1.28 -14.12 -12.75
C LYS A 70 0.57 -12.79 -12.43
N TYR A 71 1.08 -11.99 -11.48
CA TYR A 71 0.53 -10.68 -11.20
C TYR A 71 0.71 -9.71 -12.37
N ARG A 72 1.85 -9.74 -13.05
CA ARG A 72 2.09 -8.95 -14.27
C ARG A 72 1.03 -9.22 -15.33
N GLN A 73 0.71 -10.49 -15.58
CA GLN A 73 -0.32 -10.89 -16.55
C GLN A 73 -1.72 -10.52 -16.09
N LEU A 74 -2.04 -10.77 -14.81
CA LEU A 74 -3.37 -10.49 -14.24
C LEU A 74 -3.75 -9.02 -14.33
N TYR A 75 -2.79 -8.12 -14.07
CA TYR A 75 -3.00 -6.67 -14.09
C TYR A 75 -2.64 -6.01 -15.42
N ASP A 76 -2.22 -6.79 -16.42
CA ASP A 76 -1.76 -6.31 -17.74
C ASP A 76 -0.77 -5.13 -17.63
N VAL A 77 0.25 -5.31 -16.81
CA VAL A 77 1.27 -4.30 -16.55
C VAL A 77 2.64 -4.73 -17.09
N LYS A 78 3.55 -3.78 -17.27
CA LYS A 78 4.90 -4.06 -17.75
C LYS A 78 5.70 -4.90 -16.76
N LYS A 79 5.54 -4.66 -15.45
CA LYS A 79 6.25 -5.37 -14.37
C LYS A 79 5.44 -5.27 -13.07
N SER A 80 5.55 -6.26 -12.21
CA SER A 80 5.00 -6.26 -10.85
C SER A 80 6.09 -6.57 -9.84
N TYR A 81 5.91 -6.13 -8.61
CA TYR A 81 6.84 -6.33 -7.51
C TYR A 81 6.09 -6.74 -6.25
N LEU A 82 6.61 -7.73 -5.53
CA LEU A 82 6.11 -8.08 -4.20
C LEU A 82 6.74 -7.13 -3.17
N LEU A 83 5.90 -6.56 -2.33
CA LEU A 83 6.32 -5.60 -1.30
C LEU A 83 6.34 -6.28 0.07
N VAL A 84 7.45 -6.19 0.80
CA VAL A 84 7.60 -6.76 2.15
C VAL A 84 7.48 -5.71 3.26
N ASN A 85 7.55 -4.42 2.93
CA ASN A 85 7.39 -3.30 3.87
C ASN A 85 6.01 -2.62 3.77
N GLY A 86 5.00 -3.39 3.35
CA GLY A 86 3.64 -2.90 3.15
C GLY A 86 3.50 -1.87 2.02
N SER A 87 2.27 -1.43 1.77
CA SER A 87 1.96 -0.41 0.75
C SER A 87 2.70 0.91 0.99
N SER A 88 2.99 1.26 2.24
CA SER A 88 3.74 2.47 2.56
C SER A 88 5.14 2.47 1.97
N GLY A 89 5.85 1.33 2.06
CA GLY A 89 7.17 1.16 1.43
C GLY A 89 7.08 1.27 -0.09
N GLY A 90 6.06 0.65 -0.69
CA GLY A 90 5.80 0.73 -2.12
C GLY A 90 5.51 2.14 -2.62
N LEU A 91 4.66 2.89 -1.91
CA LEU A 91 4.33 4.29 -2.25
C LEU A 91 5.57 5.20 -2.15
N ILE A 92 6.35 5.08 -1.08
CA ILE A 92 7.60 5.84 -0.94
C ILE A 92 8.55 5.51 -2.11
N SER A 93 8.74 4.22 -2.39
CA SER A 93 9.61 3.79 -3.49
C SER A 93 9.14 4.29 -4.85
N ALA A 94 7.82 4.26 -5.11
CA ALA A 94 7.24 4.76 -6.36
C ALA A 94 7.48 6.27 -6.54
N VAL A 95 7.25 7.06 -5.49
CA VAL A 95 7.49 8.51 -5.51
C VAL A 95 8.98 8.79 -5.79
N LEU A 96 9.88 8.16 -5.03
CA LEU A 96 11.33 8.37 -5.19
C LEU A 96 11.90 7.85 -6.53
N ALA A 97 11.24 6.87 -7.15
CA ALA A 97 11.63 6.37 -8.46
C ALA A 97 11.11 7.21 -9.63
N THR A 98 10.07 8.02 -9.40
CA THR A 98 9.39 8.80 -10.45
C THR A 98 9.85 10.24 -10.48
N ILE A 99 10.21 10.81 -9.33
CA ILE A 99 10.51 12.23 -9.18
C ILE A 99 11.99 12.42 -8.91
N SER A 100 12.60 13.33 -9.64
CA SER A 100 13.99 13.72 -9.48
C SER A 100 14.23 14.35 -8.11
N ARG A 101 15.43 14.21 -7.57
CA ARG A 101 15.78 14.92 -6.33
C ARG A 101 15.66 16.42 -6.52
N GLY A 102 14.92 17.10 -5.65
CA GLY A 102 14.61 18.52 -5.76
C GLY A 102 13.45 18.84 -6.71
N GLY A 103 12.83 17.81 -7.33
CA GLY A 103 11.70 17.98 -8.25
C GLY A 103 10.39 18.35 -7.57
N LYS A 104 9.33 18.56 -8.36
CA LYS A 104 7.99 18.92 -7.87
C LYS A 104 6.97 17.82 -8.10
N LEU A 105 6.09 17.63 -7.11
CA LEU A 105 4.97 16.68 -7.13
C LEU A 105 3.66 17.42 -6.90
N VAL A 106 2.74 17.38 -7.85
CA VAL A 106 1.33 17.73 -7.61
C VAL A 106 0.69 16.57 -6.84
N MET A 107 0.18 16.82 -5.65
CA MET A 107 -0.35 15.76 -4.81
C MET A 107 -1.62 16.16 -4.07
N ALA A 108 -2.52 15.18 -3.90
CA ALA A 108 -3.70 15.35 -3.08
C ALA A 108 -3.33 15.74 -1.64
N ARG A 109 -3.94 16.83 -1.11
CA ARG A 109 -3.65 17.24 0.27
C ARG A 109 -4.11 16.21 1.31
N ASN A 110 -5.08 15.38 0.97
CA ASN A 110 -5.61 14.31 1.81
C ASN A 110 -5.07 12.91 1.47
N CYS A 111 -3.95 12.80 0.76
CA CYS A 111 -3.33 11.51 0.45
C CYS A 111 -2.73 10.84 1.70
N HIS A 112 -2.35 9.58 1.54
CA HIS A 112 -1.81 8.79 2.64
C HIS A 112 -0.49 9.37 3.18
N LYS A 113 -0.29 9.27 4.50
CA LYS A 113 0.89 9.78 5.24
C LYS A 113 2.24 9.35 4.65
N SER A 114 2.33 8.17 4.04
CA SER A 114 3.56 7.69 3.40
C SER A 114 4.08 8.60 2.30
N ILE A 115 3.18 9.29 1.58
CA ILE A 115 3.60 10.24 0.53
C ILE A 115 4.30 11.44 1.15
N PHE A 116 3.77 11.98 2.24
CA PHE A 116 4.44 13.05 2.98
C PHE A 116 5.82 12.64 3.50
N ASN A 117 5.99 11.36 3.88
CA ASN A 117 7.28 10.83 4.31
C ASN A 117 8.30 10.72 3.16
N ALA A 118 7.83 10.55 1.92
CA ALA A 118 8.71 10.53 0.74
C ALA A 118 9.31 11.89 0.41
N LEU A 119 8.58 12.99 0.70
CA LEU A 119 9.02 14.36 0.34
C LEU A 119 10.42 14.71 0.87
N PRO A 120 10.69 14.61 2.20
CA PRO A 120 12.02 14.93 2.72
C PRO A 120 13.11 13.95 2.27
N LEU A 121 12.76 12.69 1.97
CA LEU A 121 13.73 11.70 1.49
C LEU A 121 14.24 12.04 0.09
N GLY A 122 13.36 12.54 -0.77
CA GLY A 122 13.67 12.93 -2.15
C GLY A 122 13.98 14.42 -2.32
N ASP A 123 13.92 15.22 -1.23
CA ASP A 123 13.99 16.69 -1.32
C ASP A 123 12.91 17.26 -2.26
N ILE A 124 11.71 16.64 -2.26
CA ILE A 124 10.63 16.91 -3.20
C ILE A 124 9.77 18.07 -2.70
N THR A 125 9.49 19.03 -3.57
CA THR A 125 8.59 20.15 -3.28
C THR A 125 7.15 19.77 -3.64
N PRO A 126 6.22 19.72 -2.66
CA PRO A 126 4.82 19.43 -2.95
C PRO A 126 4.06 20.64 -3.49
N VAL A 127 3.22 20.39 -4.47
CA VAL A 127 2.14 21.30 -4.92
C VAL A 127 0.83 20.64 -4.51
N TYR A 128 0.09 21.26 -3.60
CA TYR A 128 -1.11 20.64 -3.04
C TYR A 128 -2.35 20.92 -3.87
N ALA A 129 -2.99 19.86 -4.36
CA ALA A 129 -4.35 19.89 -4.85
C ALA A 129 -5.32 19.64 -3.69
N TYR A 130 -6.30 20.53 -3.51
CA TYR A 130 -7.21 20.49 -2.37
C TYR A 130 -8.52 19.78 -2.74
N PRO A 131 -8.98 18.80 -1.93
CA PRO A 131 -10.28 18.20 -2.12
C PRO A 131 -11.40 19.20 -1.81
N GLN A 132 -12.53 19.03 -2.48
CA GLN A 132 -13.74 19.76 -2.15
C GLN A 132 -14.28 19.29 -0.80
N THR A 133 -14.94 20.19 -0.06
CA THR A 133 -15.67 19.82 1.15
C THR A 133 -17.12 19.52 0.80
N ILE A 134 -17.63 18.40 1.29
CA ILE A 134 -19.08 18.07 1.23
C ILE A 134 -19.70 18.67 2.47
N GLU A 135 -20.22 19.88 2.36
CA GLU A 135 -20.71 20.69 3.46
C GLU A 135 -21.78 20.00 4.30
N GLU A 136 -22.68 19.24 3.64
CA GLU A 136 -23.77 18.51 4.31
C GLU A 136 -23.25 17.54 5.40
N TYR A 137 -22.07 16.94 5.17
CA TYR A 137 -21.50 15.91 6.05
C TYR A 137 -20.23 16.38 6.76
N GLY A 138 -19.69 17.54 6.42
CA GLY A 138 -18.43 18.05 6.95
C GLY A 138 -17.22 17.16 6.63
N VAL A 139 -17.25 16.43 5.50
CA VAL A 139 -16.18 15.52 5.09
C VAL A 139 -15.51 16.00 3.80
N LEU A 140 -14.25 15.57 3.60
CA LEU A 140 -13.55 15.84 2.36
C LEU A 140 -14.09 14.93 1.24
N GLY A 141 -14.37 15.53 0.09
CA GLY A 141 -14.75 14.85 -1.13
C GLY A 141 -13.56 14.51 -2.03
N GLY A 142 -13.82 14.37 -3.32
CA GLY A 142 -12.79 14.18 -4.36
C GLY A 142 -12.06 15.47 -4.72
N ILE A 143 -10.99 15.31 -5.50
CA ILE A 143 -10.29 16.41 -6.14
C ILE A 143 -10.77 16.47 -7.59
N SER A 144 -11.17 17.64 -8.06
CA SER A 144 -11.65 17.78 -9.42
C SER A 144 -10.49 17.82 -10.43
N ALA A 145 -10.80 17.46 -11.69
CA ALA A 145 -9.82 17.56 -12.76
C ALA A 145 -9.35 19.00 -13.01
N GLU A 146 -10.26 19.96 -12.80
CA GLU A 146 -9.98 21.40 -12.92
C GLU A 146 -8.96 21.86 -11.87
N GLU A 147 -9.05 21.36 -10.62
CA GLU A 147 -8.09 21.66 -9.57
C GLU A 147 -6.69 21.09 -9.92
N ILE A 148 -6.64 19.88 -10.45
CA ILE A 148 -5.37 19.30 -10.92
C ILE A 148 -4.80 20.07 -12.10
N ALA A 149 -5.63 20.44 -13.09
CA ALA A 149 -5.21 21.23 -14.24
C ALA A 149 -4.64 22.58 -13.80
N LYS A 150 -5.31 23.28 -12.90
CA LYS A 150 -4.84 24.53 -12.31
C LYS A 150 -3.46 24.36 -11.63
N CYS A 151 -3.29 23.32 -10.80
CA CYS A 151 -2.01 23.05 -10.16
C CYS A 151 -0.87 22.85 -11.16
N LEU A 152 -1.15 22.14 -12.28
CA LEU A 152 -0.19 21.90 -13.34
C LEU A 152 0.12 23.15 -14.17
N ASP A 153 -0.90 23.96 -14.49
CA ASP A 153 -0.73 25.22 -15.23
C ASP A 153 0.12 26.24 -14.44
N GLU A 154 -0.08 26.29 -13.11
CA GLU A 154 0.69 27.14 -12.21
C GLU A 154 2.09 26.59 -11.89
N ASN A 155 2.34 25.29 -12.11
CA ASN A 155 3.59 24.61 -11.84
C ASN A 155 3.97 23.64 -12.98
N PRO A 156 4.28 24.16 -14.18
CA PRO A 156 4.54 23.36 -15.37
C PRO A 156 5.80 22.47 -15.26
N GLU A 157 6.67 22.74 -14.29
CA GLU A 157 7.86 21.94 -13.98
C GLU A 157 7.55 20.72 -13.08
N SER A 158 6.29 20.47 -12.74
CA SER A 158 5.91 19.29 -11.97
C SER A 158 6.16 18.01 -12.75
N GLU A 159 6.83 17.05 -12.12
CA GLU A 159 7.24 15.80 -12.78
C GLU A 159 6.18 14.70 -12.69
N ALA A 160 5.27 14.79 -11.73
CA ALA A 160 4.22 13.80 -11.53
C ALA A 160 2.99 14.40 -10.82
N VAL A 161 1.88 13.66 -10.92
CA VAL A 161 0.63 13.90 -10.18
C VAL A 161 0.28 12.66 -9.38
N LEU A 162 -0.13 12.83 -8.12
CA LEU A 162 -0.60 11.79 -7.23
C LEU A 162 -1.93 12.20 -6.63
N VAL A 163 -2.98 11.46 -6.94
CA VAL A 163 -4.35 11.65 -6.46
C VAL A 163 -4.91 10.38 -5.82
#